data_f9794286156c249b6b0402358def9927
#
_entry.id   f9794286156c249b6b0402358def9927
#
_cell.length_a   1.000
_cell.length_b   1.000
_cell.length_c   1.000
_cell.angle_alpha   90.00
_cell.angle_beta   90.00
_cell.angle_gamma   90.00
#
_symmetry.space_group_name_H-M   'P 1'
#
loop_
_entity.id
_entity.type
_entity.pdbx_description
1 polymer ?
#
loop_
_entity_poly.entity_id
_entity_poly.type
_entity_poly.pdbx_seq_one_letter_code
_entity_poly.pdbx_strand_id
1 'polypeptide(L)'
;MLESFALSDRGCVRTNNEDFWLIRPEIGLYVLADGMGGAKAGECASRLAVETVAHSVDEAPRRDSQALLRAVEEANRRVLEASQNDPELEGMGTTLVVALEEENRLDIASVGDSRAYLLDEDGFRAITDDQTWVNEVGRPLGLDESSLRNHPMRHVLTMAIGASTPLTVNYYSVPLKGRALVLMCSDGLHGVLESSELERIVRGGQNGDSLEDSCRRLIDAAKRAGGPDNITAVLVRKAS
;
A
#
# COMPACT_ATOMS: atom_id res chain seq x y z
N MET A 1 -13.37 12.27 -12.37
CA MET A 1 -11.91 12.01 -12.36
C MET A 1 -11.39 12.43 -11.00
N LEU A 2 -10.70 11.56 -10.32
CA LEU A 2 -10.09 11.83 -9.02
C LEU A 2 -8.77 12.60 -9.22
N GLU A 3 -8.47 13.51 -8.31
CA GLU A 3 -7.16 14.16 -8.23
C GLU A 3 -6.22 13.28 -7.42
N SER A 4 -4.98 13.13 -7.85
CA SER A 4 -4.04 12.24 -7.17
C SER A 4 -2.61 12.77 -7.21
N PHE A 5 -1.84 12.43 -6.19
CA PHE A 5 -0.41 12.67 -6.12
C PHE A 5 0.28 11.57 -5.31
N ALA A 6 1.50 11.25 -5.67
CA ALA A 6 2.31 10.28 -4.96
C ALA A 6 3.72 10.80 -4.73
N LEU A 7 4.32 10.42 -3.60
CA LEU A 7 5.69 10.73 -3.27
C LEU A 7 6.31 9.55 -2.52
N SER A 8 7.55 9.23 -2.87
CA SER A 8 8.36 8.22 -2.20
C SER A 8 9.72 8.79 -1.83
N ASP A 9 10.24 8.40 -0.67
CA ASP A 9 11.56 8.78 -0.15
C ASP A 9 12.21 7.55 0.48
N ARG A 10 13.52 7.35 0.29
CA ARG A 10 14.23 6.20 0.87
C ARG A 10 14.33 6.21 2.39
N GLY A 11 13.90 7.27 3.05
CA GLY A 11 14.05 7.48 4.48
C GLY A 11 15.46 7.91 4.88
N CYS A 12 15.74 7.83 6.19
CA CYS A 12 17.00 8.32 6.77
C CYS A 12 18.05 7.22 6.99
N VAL A 13 17.66 5.94 6.97
CA VAL A 13 18.50 4.80 7.34
C VAL A 13 18.82 3.90 6.14
N ARG A 14 17.86 3.67 5.26
CA ARG A 14 18.02 2.80 4.09
C ARG A 14 18.96 3.42 3.05
N THR A 15 19.68 2.59 2.29
CA THR A 15 20.57 3.02 1.22
C THR A 15 19.91 3.05 -0.15
N ASN A 16 18.85 2.28 -0.33
CA ASN A 16 18.04 2.17 -1.53
C ASN A 16 16.57 2.35 -1.20
N ASN A 17 15.73 2.46 -2.21
CA ASN A 17 14.28 2.51 -2.07
C ASN A 17 13.67 1.28 -2.75
N GLU A 18 13.09 0.40 -1.97
CA GLU A 18 12.42 -0.82 -2.42
C GLU A 18 10.90 -0.61 -2.59
N ASP A 19 10.37 0.55 -2.15
CA ASP A 19 9.00 0.95 -2.46
C ASP A 19 8.86 1.30 -3.94
N PHE A 20 7.73 0.93 -4.53
CA PHE A 20 7.36 1.35 -5.86
C PHE A 20 5.89 1.72 -5.93
N TRP A 21 5.55 2.73 -6.74
CA TRP A 21 4.18 3.19 -6.90
C TRP A 21 3.89 3.60 -8.34
N LEU A 22 2.61 3.60 -8.69
CA LEU A 22 2.14 4.06 -9.99
C LEU A 22 0.74 4.67 -9.84
N ILE A 23 0.52 5.80 -10.50
CA ILE A 23 -0.79 6.43 -10.64
C ILE A 23 -1.13 6.60 -12.11
N ARG A 24 -2.28 6.09 -12.52
CA ARG A 24 -2.82 6.13 -13.88
C ARG A 24 -4.27 6.67 -13.83
N PRO A 25 -4.44 8.00 -13.63
CA PRO A 25 -5.77 8.60 -13.43
C PRO A 25 -6.68 8.39 -14.64
N GLU A 26 -6.12 8.28 -15.84
CA GLU A 26 -6.86 8.04 -17.09
C GLU A 26 -7.57 6.69 -17.13
N ILE A 27 -7.14 5.74 -16.34
CA ILE A 27 -7.80 4.44 -16.16
C ILE A 27 -8.29 4.23 -14.71
N GLY A 28 -8.19 5.25 -13.85
CA GLY A 28 -8.62 5.20 -12.46
C GLY A 28 -7.79 4.27 -11.58
N LEU A 29 -6.52 4.02 -11.91
CA LEU A 29 -5.66 3.04 -11.22
C LEU A 29 -4.59 3.72 -10.36
N TYR A 30 -4.49 3.27 -9.10
CA TYR A 30 -3.51 3.71 -8.11
C TYR A 30 -2.91 2.49 -7.44
N VAL A 31 -1.57 2.38 -7.43
CA VAL A 31 -0.87 1.19 -6.94
C VAL A 31 0.31 1.60 -6.07
N LEU A 32 0.52 0.88 -4.99
CA LEU A 32 1.68 0.98 -4.10
C LEU A 32 2.13 -0.42 -3.71
N ALA A 33 3.44 -0.62 -3.68
CA ALA A 33 4.09 -1.86 -3.28
C ALA A 33 5.35 -1.54 -2.47
N ASP A 34 5.58 -2.28 -1.40
CA ASP A 34 6.76 -2.22 -0.53
C ASP A 34 7.54 -3.53 -0.69
N GLY A 35 8.72 -3.42 -1.26
CA GLY A 35 9.53 -4.57 -1.66
C GLY A 35 10.37 -5.13 -0.51
N MET A 36 10.52 -6.45 -0.47
CA MET A 36 11.33 -7.16 0.51
C MET A 36 12.16 -8.27 -0.14
N GLY A 37 13.27 -8.66 0.51
CA GLY A 37 14.18 -9.71 0.01
C GLY A 37 15.61 -9.21 -0.19
N GLY A 38 15.93 -8.02 0.33
CA GLY A 38 17.21 -7.34 0.16
C GLY A 38 17.21 -6.41 -1.05
N ALA A 39 18.14 -5.45 -1.02
CA ALA A 39 18.13 -4.22 -1.81
C ALA A 39 17.74 -4.36 -3.29
N LYS A 40 18.31 -5.34 -4.00
CA LYS A 40 18.05 -5.54 -5.42
C LYS A 40 16.76 -6.34 -5.66
N ALA A 41 16.54 -7.34 -4.82
CA ALA A 41 15.42 -8.25 -4.97
C ALA A 41 14.09 -7.58 -4.59
N GLY A 42 14.06 -6.79 -3.50
CA GLY A 42 12.87 -6.03 -3.09
C GLY A 42 12.46 -4.99 -4.13
N GLU A 43 13.41 -4.20 -4.67
CA GLU A 43 13.14 -3.23 -5.73
C GLU A 43 12.58 -3.91 -7.00
N CYS A 44 13.13 -5.07 -7.36
CA CYS A 44 12.62 -5.84 -8.50
C CYS A 44 11.20 -6.35 -8.26
N ALA A 45 10.92 -6.88 -7.06
CA ALA A 45 9.62 -7.42 -6.72
C ALA A 45 8.51 -6.35 -6.75
N SER A 46 8.74 -5.21 -6.08
CA SER A 46 7.75 -4.13 -6.02
C SER A 46 7.47 -3.55 -7.40
N ARG A 47 8.52 -3.28 -8.19
CA ARG A 47 8.39 -2.80 -9.57
C ARG A 47 7.62 -3.78 -10.46
N LEU A 48 8.03 -5.05 -10.47
CA LEU A 48 7.41 -6.10 -11.30
C LEU A 48 5.93 -6.28 -10.94
N ALA A 49 5.59 -6.26 -9.65
CA ALA A 49 4.21 -6.37 -9.20
C ALA A 49 3.35 -5.20 -9.69
N VAL A 50 3.82 -3.97 -9.49
CA VAL A 50 3.09 -2.75 -9.89
C VAL A 50 2.91 -2.68 -11.42
N GLU A 51 3.97 -2.92 -12.19
CA GLU A 51 3.92 -2.91 -13.65
C GLU A 51 2.99 -4.01 -14.20
N THR A 52 2.98 -5.20 -13.56
CA THR A 52 2.09 -6.30 -13.94
C THR A 52 0.62 -5.95 -13.68
N VAL A 53 0.32 -5.37 -12.50
CA VAL A 53 -1.04 -4.92 -12.19
C VAL A 53 -1.50 -3.87 -13.21
N ALA A 54 -0.66 -2.88 -13.48
CA ALA A 54 -1.00 -1.80 -14.41
C ALA A 54 -1.29 -2.33 -15.82
N HIS A 55 -0.44 -3.21 -16.32
CA HIS A 55 -0.65 -3.85 -17.62
C HIS A 55 -1.92 -4.69 -17.66
N SER A 56 -2.14 -5.54 -16.65
CA SER A 56 -3.29 -6.44 -16.60
C SER A 56 -4.62 -5.69 -16.51
N VAL A 57 -4.69 -4.57 -15.77
CA VAL A 57 -5.87 -3.72 -15.68
C VAL A 57 -6.09 -2.94 -16.99
N ASP A 58 -5.02 -2.46 -17.63
CA ASP A 58 -5.12 -1.70 -18.88
C ASP A 58 -5.65 -2.57 -20.02
N GLU A 59 -5.19 -3.81 -20.14
CA GLU A 59 -5.61 -4.79 -21.14
C GLU A 59 -6.98 -5.46 -20.83
N ALA A 60 -7.54 -5.24 -19.66
CA ALA A 60 -8.80 -5.86 -19.29
C ALA A 60 -9.96 -5.32 -20.14
N PRO A 61 -10.82 -6.17 -20.68
CA PRO A 61 -12.00 -5.75 -21.46
C PRO A 61 -12.96 -4.86 -20.64
N ARG A 62 -12.99 -5.06 -19.34
CA ARG A 62 -13.72 -4.26 -18.38
C ARG A 62 -12.85 -4.09 -17.13
N ARG A 63 -12.74 -2.84 -16.67
CA ARG A 63 -12.00 -2.47 -15.45
C ARG A 63 -12.96 -2.51 -14.26
N ASP A 64 -13.10 -3.68 -13.68
CA ASP A 64 -13.97 -3.96 -12.54
C ASP A 64 -13.21 -4.72 -11.44
N SER A 65 -13.89 -5.01 -10.34
CA SER A 65 -13.31 -5.73 -9.21
C SER A 65 -12.72 -7.10 -9.59
N GLN A 66 -13.27 -7.79 -10.59
CA GLN A 66 -12.73 -9.06 -11.06
C GLN A 66 -11.42 -8.86 -11.84
N ALA A 67 -11.35 -7.81 -12.65
CA ALA A 67 -10.10 -7.45 -13.35
C ALA A 67 -9.01 -7.08 -12.33
N LEU A 68 -9.36 -6.32 -11.27
CA LEU A 68 -8.47 -5.98 -10.18
C LEU A 68 -7.90 -7.23 -9.50
N LEU A 69 -8.74 -8.17 -9.07
CA LEU A 69 -8.30 -9.39 -8.39
C LEU A 69 -7.42 -10.27 -9.29
N ARG A 70 -7.81 -10.46 -10.56
CA ARG A 70 -6.98 -11.20 -11.54
C ARG A 70 -5.62 -10.53 -11.77
N ALA A 71 -5.55 -9.20 -11.76
CA ALA A 71 -4.30 -8.47 -11.91
C ALA A 71 -3.35 -8.72 -10.72
N VAL A 72 -3.89 -8.77 -9.50
CA VAL A 72 -3.12 -9.11 -8.28
C VAL A 72 -2.61 -10.56 -8.31
N GLU A 73 -3.46 -11.51 -8.73
CA GLU A 73 -3.06 -12.92 -8.89
C GLU A 73 -1.95 -13.07 -9.95
N GLU A 74 -2.07 -12.36 -11.07
CA GLU A 74 -1.05 -12.37 -12.13
C GLU A 74 0.26 -11.74 -11.64
N ALA A 75 0.21 -10.66 -10.85
CA ALA A 75 1.39 -10.08 -10.24
C ALA A 75 2.10 -11.10 -9.33
N ASN A 76 1.36 -11.81 -8.48
CA ASN A 76 1.92 -12.86 -7.63
C ASN A 76 2.61 -13.96 -8.45
N ARG A 77 1.95 -14.45 -9.49
CA ARG A 77 2.51 -15.47 -10.38
C ARG A 77 3.82 -15.01 -11.02
N ARG A 78 3.88 -13.78 -11.55
CA ARG A 78 5.08 -13.25 -12.21
C ARG A 78 6.24 -13.02 -11.26
N VAL A 79 5.97 -12.46 -10.07
CA VAL A 79 7.02 -12.25 -9.07
C VAL A 79 7.57 -13.59 -8.60
N LEU A 80 6.70 -14.58 -8.34
CA LEU A 80 7.11 -15.94 -7.95
C LEU A 80 7.96 -16.61 -9.04
N GLU A 81 7.53 -16.54 -10.30
CA GLU A 81 8.29 -17.10 -11.42
C GLU A 81 9.67 -16.42 -11.58
N ALA A 82 9.75 -15.12 -11.45
CA ALA A 82 11.02 -14.41 -11.53
C ALA A 82 11.97 -14.80 -10.38
N SER A 83 11.44 -14.93 -9.15
CA SER A 83 12.20 -15.41 -7.99
C SER A 83 12.76 -16.83 -8.17
N GLN A 84 12.01 -17.72 -8.84
CA GLN A 84 12.42 -19.09 -9.08
C GLN A 84 13.44 -19.23 -10.23
N ASN A 85 13.42 -18.32 -11.19
CA ASN A 85 14.25 -18.39 -12.40
C ASN A 85 15.59 -17.66 -12.28
N ASP A 86 15.74 -16.77 -11.28
CA ASP A 86 16.98 -16.00 -11.07
C ASP A 86 17.45 -16.14 -9.61
N PRO A 87 18.59 -16.80 -9.36
CA PRO A 87 19.14 -16.92 -8.01
C PRO A 87 19.43 -15.58 -7.30
N GLU A 88 19.65 -14.49 -8.04
CA GLU A 88 19.83 -13.16 -7.45
C GLU A 88 18.52 -12.57 -6.92
N LEU A 89 17.38 -13.14 -7.30
CA LEU A 89 16.04 -12.75 -6.90
C LEU A 89 15.36 -13.76 -5.96
N GLU A 90 16.11 -14.78 -5.50
CA GLU A 90 15.58 -15.81 -4.62
C GLU A 90 15.01 -15.21 -3.33
N GLY A 91 13.77 -15.57 -3.02
CA GLY A 91 13.06 -15.08 -1.83
C GLY A 91 12.56 -13.64 -1.93
N MET A 92 12.61 -13.00 -3.10
CA MET A 92 12.00 -11.69 -3.26
C MET A 92 10.48 -11.75 -3.07
N GLY A 93 9.93 -10.69 -2.54
CA GLY A 93 8.50 -10.49 -2.41
C GLY A 93 8.16 -9.02 -2.25
N THR A 94 6.89 -8.72 -2.19
CA THR A 94 6.43 -7.34 -1.96
C THR A 94 5.04 -7.33 -1.35
N THR A 95 4.72 -6.29 -0.59
CA THR A 95 3.34 -5.94 -0.29
C THR A 95 2.68 -5.39 -1.55
N LEU A 96 1.36 -5.25 -1.53
CA LEU A 96 0.64 -4.60 -2.61
C LEU A 96 -0.65 -3.98 -2.09
N VAL A 97 -0.87 -2.71 -2.39
CA VAL A 97 -2.18 -2.05 -2.26
C VAL A 97 -2.54 -1.44 -3.61
N VAL A 98 -3.69 -1.83 -4.11
CA VAL A 98 -4.22 -1.34 -5.38
C VAL A 98 -5.60 -0.74 -5.16
N ALA A 99 -5.85 0.45 -5.71
CA ALA A 99 -7.16 1.05 -5.77
C ALA A 99 -7.56 1.27 -7.25
N LEU A 100 -8.75 0.83 -7.61
CA LEU A 100 -9.34 0.98 -8.94
C LEU A 100 -10.65 1.75 -8.84
N GLU A 101 -10.75 2.87 -9.57
CA GLU A 101 -11.97 3.69 -9.63
C GLU A 101 -13.03 2.97 -10.48
N GLU A 102 -14.18 2.70 -9.89
CA GLU A 102 -15.36 2.20 -10.58
C GLU A 102 -16.57 3.08 -10.21
N GLU A 103 -17.04 3.87 -11.17
CA GLU A 103 -18.16 4.81 -10.98
C GLU A 103 -17.93 5.79 -9.80
N ASN A 104 -18.62 5.58 -8.67
CA ASN A 104 -18.54 6.41 -7.46
C ASN A 104 -17.90 5.68 -6.26
N ARG A 105 -17.05 4.69 -6.51
CA ARG A 105 -16.34 3.93 -5.48
C ARG A 105 -14.91 3.66 -5.89
N LEU A 106 -14.09 3.30 -4.92
CA LEU A 106 -12.80 2.66 -5.13
C LEU A 106 -12.91 1.20 -4.70
N ASP A 107 -12.60 0.30 -5.61
CA ASP A 107 -12.36 -1.09 -5.29
C ASP A 107 -10.89 -1.24 -4.90
N ILE A 108 -10.62 -1.72 -3.68
CA ILE A 108 -9.28 -1.81 -3.12
C ILE A 108 -8.93 -3.27 -2.90
N ALA A 109 -7.77 -3.68 -3.39
CA ALA A 109 -7.17 -4.97 -3.09
C ALA A 109 -5.86 -4.76 -2.31
N SER A 110 -5.63 -5.55 -1.26
CA SER A 110 -4.40 -5.49 -0.48
C SER A 110 -3.82 -6.86 -0.18
N VAL A 111 -2.48 -6.92 -0.17
CA VAL A 111 -1.66 -8.06 0.27
C VAL A 111 -0.50 -7.51 1.10
N GLY A 112 -0.32 -8.04 2.31
CA GLY A 112 0.72 -7.60 3.25
C GLY A 112 0.22 -6.54 4.23
N ASP A 113 1.08 -5.60 4.60
CA ASP A 113 0.84 -4.59 5.65
C ASP A 113 0.95 -3.14 5.17
N SER A 114 1.18 -2.89 3.90
CA SER A 114 0.91 -1.56 3.33
C SER A 114 -0.58 -1.26 3.44
N ARG A 115 -0.94 -0.02 3.78
CA ARG A 115 -2.30 0.34 4.18
C ARG A 115 -2.97 1.33 3.26
N ALA A 116 -4.31 1.26 3.22
CA ALA A 116 -5.18 2.30 2.73
C ALA A 116 -6.05 2.86 3.88
N TYR A 117 -6.18 4.19 3.92
CA TYR A 117 -7.03 4.93 4.86
C TYR A 117 -8.04 5.77 4.08
N LEU A 118 -9.22 5.96 4.64
CA LEU A 118 -10.23 6.87 4.12
C LEU A 118 -10.48 8.01 5.10
N LEU A 119 -10.48 9.23 4.60
CA LEU A 119 -11.00 10.40 5.26
C LEU A 119 -12.25 10.89 4.52
N ASP A 120 -13.39 10.85 5.17
CA ASP A 120 -14.67 11.34 4.68
C ASP A 120 -15.47 12.06 5.80
N GLU A 121 -16.79 12.16 5.65
CA GLU A 121 -17.69 12.79 6.63
C GLU A 121 -17.74 12.01 7.95
N ASP A 122 -17.52 10.70 7.91
CA ASP A 122 -17.52 9.81 9.07
C ASP A 122 -16.17 9.82 9.83
N GLY A 123 -15.15 10.50 9.30
CA GLY A 123 -13.83 10.65 9.92
C GLY A 123 -12.71 9.93 9.18
N PHE A 124 -11.57 9.77 9.87
CA PHE A 124 -10.37 9.09 9.36
C PHE A 124 -10.30 7.66 9.90
N ARG A 125 -10.18 6.68 9.01
CA ARG A 125 -10.11 5.26 9.39
C ARG A 125 -9.27 4.44 8.41
N ALA A 126 -8.64 3.39 8.91
CA ALA A 126 -8.04 2.38 8.05
C ALA A 126 -9.15 1.61 7.31
N ILE A 127 -8.88 1.30 6.04
CA ILE A 127 -9.74 0.46 5.19
C ILE A 127 -9.20 -0.97 5.19
N THR A 128 -7.87 -1.11 5.09
CA THR A 128 -7.20 -2.41 4.95
C THR A 128 -6.80 -2.97 6.31
N ASP A 129 -6.83 -4.28 6.41
CA ASP A 129 -6.29 -5.04 7.55
C ASP A 129 -4.94 -5.62 7.17
N ASP A 130 -3.93 -5.45 8.04
CA ASP A 130 -2.59 -5.97 7.81
C ASP A 130 -2.56 -7.50 7.92
N GLN A 131 -1.94 -8.13 6.96
CA GLN A 131 -1.63 -9.57 6.97
C GLN A 131 -0.25 -9.77 7.63
N THR A 132 -0.24 -9.66 8.96
CA THR A 132 0.94 -9.83 9.81
C THR A 132 0.71 -10.89 10.87
N TRP A 133 1.80 -11.45 11.39
CA TRP A 133 1.73 -12.40 12.49
C TRP A 133 0.96 -11.82 13.70
N VAL A 134 1.12 -10.53 13.96
CA VAL A 134 0.40 -9.85 15.07
C VAL A 134 -1.11 -9.95 14.87
N ASN A 135 -1.61 -9.63 13.68
CA ASN A 135 -3.04 -9.59 13.43
C ASN A 135 -3.66 -10.99 13.25
N GLU A 136 -2.96 -11.87 12.54
CA GLU A 136 -3.53 -13.17 12.17
C GLU A 136 -3.24 -14.30 13.16
N VAL A 137 -2.23 -14.13 14.01
CA VAL A 137 -1.84 -15.15 14.99
C VAL A 137 -1.86 -14.60 16.42
N GLY A 138 -1.14 -13.52 16.67
CA GLY A 138 -0.94 -13.02 18.03
C GLY A 138 -2.23 -12.55 18.71
N ARG A 139 -3.03 -11.72 18.03
CA ARG A 139 -4.33 -11.25 18.55
C ARG A 139 -5.36 -12.36 18.73
N PRO A 140 -5.57 -13.26 17.76
CA PRO A 140 -6.45 -14.41 17.93
C PRO A 140 -6.04 -15.35 19.09
N LEU A 141 -4.75 -15.42 19.43
CA LEU A 141 -4.26 -16.16 20.60
C LEU A 141 -4.50 -15.42 21.93
N GLY A 142 -5.03 -14.20 21.90
CA GLY A 142 -5.34 -13.41 23.10
C GLY A 142 -4.13 -12.74 23.73
N LEU A 143 -3.04 -12.54 22.98
CA LEU A 143 -1.90 -11.77 23.45
C LEU A 143 -2.29 -10.30 23.65
N ASP A 144 -1.86 -9.70 24.77
CA ASP A 144 -2.13 -8.30 25.04
C ASP A 144 -1.29 -7.37 24.14
N GLU A 145 -1.77 -6.12 23.93
CA GLU A 145 -1.14 -5.15 23.03
C GLU A 145 0.32 -4.83 23.40
N SER A 146 0.68 -4.90 24.68
CA SER A 146 2.07 -4.63 25.12
C SER A 146 3.00 -5.77 24.71
N SER A 147 2.53 -7.01 24.83
CA SER A 147 3.25 -8.20 24.36
C SER A 147 3.39 -8.21 22.83
N LEU A 148 2.33 -7.83 22.11
CA LEU A 148 2.36 -7.77 20.64
C LEU A 148 3.33 -6.70 20.12
N ARG A 149 3.35 -5.51 20.72
CA ARG A 149 4.26 -4.41 20.32
C ARG A 149 5.73 -4.78 20.48
N ASN A 150 6.08 -5.63 21.45
CA ASN A 150 7.46 -6.04 21.73
C ASN A 150 7.80 -7.43 21.16
N HIS A 151 6.86 -8.08 20.46
CA HIS A 151 7.06 -9.44 19.97
C HIS A 151 8.11 -9.49 18.85
N PRO A 152 9.04 -10.48 18.85
CA PRO A 152 10.04 -10.61 17.77
C PRO A 152 9.42 -10.75 16.37
N MET A 153 8.23 -11.33 16.28
CA MET A 153 7.49 -11.55 15.01
C MET A 153 6.60 -10.36 14.61
N ARG A 154 6.68 -9.21 15.28
CA ARG A 154 5.73 -8.11 15.05
C ARG A 154 5.71 -7.55 13.62
N HIS A 155 6.83 -7.66 12.89
CA HIS A 155 6.97 -7.22 11.50
C HIS A 155 6.91 -8.38 10.49
N VAL A 156 6.59 -9.60 10.93
CA VAL A 156 6.55 -10.75 10.03
C VAL A 156 5.22 -10.75 9.28
N LEU A 157 5.31 -10.63 7.97
CA LEU A 157 4.17 -10.79 7.08
C LEU A 157 3.73 -12.25 7.03
N THR A 158 2.44 -12.48 7.04
CA THR A 158 1.82 -13.80 6.81
C THR A 158 1.45 -14.01 5.34
N MET A 159 1.39 -12.90 4.58
CA MET A 159 1.06 -12.90 3.17
C MET A 159 1.88 -11.84 2.42
N ALA A 160 2.43 -12.21 1.25
CA ALA A 160 3.14 -11.30 0.36
C ALA A 160 3.07 -11.79 -1.09
N ILE A 161 3.09 -10.87 -2.01
CA ILE A 161 3.23 -11.12 -3.46
C ILE A 161 4.59 -11.76 -3.73
N GLY A 162 4.61 -12.85 -4.47
CA GLY A 162 5.83 -13.58 -4.83
C GLY A 162 6.35 -14.57 -3.77
N ALA A 163 5.80 -14.52 -2.54
CA ALA A 163 6.23 -15.39 -1.44
C ALA A 163 5.13 -16.37 -0.97
N SER A 164 3.87 -16.12 -1.31
CA SER A 164 2.73 -16.89 -0.80
C SER A 164 1.99 -17.67 -1.88
N THR A 165 1.73 -18.96 -1.61
CA THR A 165 0.91 -19.83 -2.45
C THR A 165 0.17 -20.82 -1.54
N PRO A 166 -1.18 -20.83 -1.52
CA PRO A 166 -2.07 -19.90 -2.24
C PRO A 166 -2.00 -18.47 -1.74
N LEU A 167 -2.29 -17.49 -2.62
CA LEU A 167 -2.39 -16.09 -2.27
C LEU A 167 -3.76 -15.79 -1.67
N THR A 168 -3.79 -15.09 -0.55
CA THR A 168 -5.01 -14.50 0.02
C THR A 168 -5.00 -13.00 -0.21
N VAL A 169 -5.95 -12.51 -0.99
CA VAL A 169 -6.11 -11.08 -1.29
C VAL A 169 -7.27 -10.54 -0.47
N ASN A 170 -7.03 -9.50 0.32
CA ASN A 170 -8.08 -8.76 0.99
C ASN A 170 -8.72 -7.77 -0.01
N TYR A 171 -10.06 -7.76 -0.07
CA TYR A 171 -10.81 -6.90 -0.98
C TYR A 171 -11.81 -6.04 -0.23
N TYR A 172 -11.86 -4.75 -0.61
CA TYR A 172 -12.74 -3.75 -0.02
C TYR A 172 -13.37 -2.92 -1.12
N SER A 173 -14.68 -2.65 -1.02
CA SER A 173 -15.38 -1.73 -1.89
C SER A 173 -15.76 -0.48 -1.12
N VAL A 174 -15.18 0.66 -1.48
CA VAL A 174 -15.24 1.91 -0.73
C VAL A 174 -16.06 2.95 -1.50
N PRO A 175 -17.30 3.22 -1.10
CA PRO A 175 -18.10 4.29 -1.72
C PRO A 175 -17.45 5.66 -1.48
N LEU A 176 -17.23 6.43 -2.54
CA LEU A 176 -16.74 7.79 -2.45
C LEU A 176 -17.94 8.77 -2.34
N LYS A 177 -18.35 9.08 -1.10
CA LYS A 177 -19.43 10.03 -0.81
C LYS A 177 -18.85 11.42 -0.52
N GLY A 178 -19.53 12.46 -1.00
CA GLY A 178 -19.13 13.84 -0.69
C GLY A 178 -17.65 14.12 -0.99
N ARG A 179 -17.00 14.80 -0.06
CA ARG A 179 -15.55 15.02 -0.08
C ARG A 179 -14.85 13.81 0.54
N ALA A 180 -14.21 13.02 -0.28
CA ALA A 180 -13.45 11.86 0.18
C ALA A 180 -11.98 11.99 -0.22
N LEU A 181 -11.07 11.55 0.67
CA LEU A 181 -9.65 11.45 0.40
C LEU A 181 -9.14 10.09 0.89
N VAL A 182 -8.47 9.36 0.02
CA VAL A 182 -7.82 8.09 0.34
C VAL A 182 -6.31 8.32 0.41
N LEU A 183 -5.69 7.83 1.48
CA LEU A 183 -4.25 7.70 1.63
C LEU A 183 -3.88 6.23 1.50
N MET A 184 -2.98 5.88 0.58
CA MET A 184 -2.28 4.60 0.55
C MET A 184 -0.84 4.84 0.96
N CYS A 185 -0.26 3.97 1.80
CA CYS A 185 1.11 4.16 2.29
C CYS A 185 1.80 2.85 2.66
N SER A 186 3.14 2.84 2.58
CA SER A 186 4.00 1.78 3.11
C SER A 186 4.15 1.88 4.62
N ASP A 187 4.74 0.87 5.23
CA ASP A 187 4.95 0.78 6.68
C ASP A 187 5.93 1.83 7.21
N GLY A 188 6.87 2.30 6.40
CA GLY A 188 7.75 3.42 6.75
C GLY A 188 7.01 4.72 7.08
N LEU A 189 5.73 4.86 6.69
CA LEU A 189 4.88 5.97 7.08
C LEU A 189 4.05 5.63 8.32
N HIS A 190 3.18 4.61 8.24
CA HIS A 190 2.23 4.28 9.31
C HIS A 190 2.88 3.55 10.50
N GLY A 191 4.08 3.00 10.34
CA GLY A 191 4.84 2.37 11.42
C GLY A 191 5.51 3.36 12.37
N VAL A 192 5.68 4.61 11.93
CA VAL A 192 6.34 5.68 12.73
C VAL A 192 5.42 6.84 13.09
N LEU A 193 4.31 7.04 12.38
CA LEU A 193 3.34 8.09 12.66
C LEU A 193 2.05 7.50 13.26
N GLU A 194 1.58 8.12 14.34
CA GLU A 194 0.29 7.77 14.92
C GLU A 194 -0.86 8.18 13.99
N SER A 195 -1.97 7.45 14.03
CA SER A 195 -3.16 7.71 13.18
C SER A 195 -3.67 9.15 13.30
N SER A 196 -3.59 9.76 14.47
CA SER A 196 -4.00 11.15 14.70
C SER A 196 -3.12 12.16 13.96
N GLU A 197 -1.83 11.87 13.79
CA GLU A 197 -0.94 12.73 13.02
C GLU A 197 -1.16 12.56 11.52
N LEU A 198 -1.35 11.34 11.04
CA LEU A 198 -1.76 11.06 9.66
C LEU A 198 -3.05 11.82 9.33
N GLU A 199 -4.08 11.68 10.16
CA GLU A 199 -5.36 12.38 10.00
C GLU A 199 -5.17 13.89 9.90
N ARG A 200 -4.41 14.50 10.80
CA ARG A 200 -4.18 15.95 10.84
C ARG A 200 -3.59 16.46 9.52
N ILE A 201 -2.63 15.72 8.94
CA ILE A 201 -1.98 16.13 7.69
C ILE A 201 -2.94 15.92 6.51
N VAL A 202 -3.61 14.76 6.45
CA VAL A 202 -4.53 14.38 5.37
C VAL A 202 -5.74 15.32 5.32
N ARG A 203 -6.25 15.80 6.47
CA ARG A 203 -7.31 16.82 6.52
C ARG A 203 -6.95 18.13 5.83
N GLY A 204 -5.69 18.54 5.84
CA GLY A 204 -5.21 19.69 5.06
C GLY A 204 -5.47 19.47 3.57
N GLY A 205 -5.07 18.31 3.05
CA GLY A 205 -5.33 17.91 1.66
C GLY A 205 -6.82 17.82 1.31
N GLN A 206 -7.67 17.35 2.21
CA GLN A 206 -9.13 17.34 2.00
C GLN A 206 -9.70 18.76 1.95
N ASN A 207 -9.17 19.69 2.74
CA ASN A 207 -9.67 21.06 2.87
C ASN A 207 -9.12 22.04 1.83
N GLY A 208 -8.35 21.57 0.84
CA GLY A 208 -7.93 22.38 -0.29
C GLY A 208 -6.44 22.66 -0.39
N ASP A 209 -5.62 22.17 0.55
CA ASP A 209 -4.17 22.13 0.35
C ASP A 209 -3.84 21.27 -0.88
N SER A 210 -2.71 21.51 -1.53
CA SER A 210 -2.27 20.65 -2.62
C SER A 210 -1.99 19.25 -2.09
N LEU A 211 -2.29 18.22 -2.90
CA LEU A 211 -1.95 16.84 -2.54
C LEU A 211 -0.43 16.64 -2.47
N GLU A 212 0.31 17.40 -3.30
CA GLU A 212 1.77 17.43 -3.24
C GLU A 212 2.29 17.89 -1.89
N ASP A 213 1.78 19.03 -1.38
CA ASP A 213 2.20 19.55 -0.07
C ASP A 213 1.81 18.60 1.07
N SER A 214 0.68 17.94 0.94
CA SER A 214 0.23 16.94 1.92
C SER A 214 1.14 15.71 1.92
N CYS A 215 1.52 15.16 0.74
CA CYS A 215 2.50 14.09 0.64
C CYS A 215 3.86 14.50 1.20
N ARG A 216 4.37 15.70 0.86
CA ARG A 216 5.63 16.22 1.41
C ARG A 216 5.59 16.29 2.94
N ARG A 217 4.51 16.79 3.52
CA ARG A 217 4.34 16.87 4.99
C ARG A 217 4.30 15.50 5.64
N LEU A 218 3.68 14.49 5.02
CA LEU A 218 3.68 13.10 5.48
C LEU A 218 5.10 12.52 5.51
N ILE A 219 5.82 12.62 4.39
CA ILE A 219 7.21 12.15 4.28
C ILE A 219 8.11 12.86 5.31
N ASP A 220 8.03 14.18 5.39
CA ASP A 220 8.85 14.97 6.33
C ASP A 220 8.52 14.63 7.79
N ALA A 221 7.27 14.35 8.12
CA ALA A 221 6.87 13.92 9.46
C ALA A 221 7.48 12.56 9.81
N ALA A 222 7.40 11.58 8.90
CA ALA A 222 8.01 10.26 9.11
C ALA A 222 9.55 10.35 9.22
N LYS A 223 10.20 11.18 8.42
CA LYS A 223 11.65 11.43 8.53
C LYS A 223 12.02 12.08 9.86
N ARG A 224 11.22 13.02 10.37
CA ARG A 224 11.43 13.60 11.73
C ARG A 224 11.23 12.58 12.85
N ALA A 225 10.38 11.57 12.65
CA ALA A 225 10.19 10.44 13.56
C ALA A 225 11.31 9.39 13.46
N GLY A 226 12.33 9.64 12.65
CA GLY A 226 13.52 8.79 12.50
C GLY A 226 13.69 8.25 11.09
N GLY A 227 12.64 8.08 10.30
CA GLY A 227 12.66 7.57 8.93
C GLY A 227 13.43 6.25 8.79
N PRO A 228 13.11 5.19 9.56
CA PRO A 228 13.92 3.97 9.60
C PRO A 228 13.81 3.15 8.32
N ASP A 229 12.76 3.36 7.55
CA ASP A 229 12.47 2.63 6.32
C ASP A 229 12.17 3.53 5.13
N ASN A 230 11.92 2.93 3.95
CA ASN A 230 11.38 3.59 2.77
C ASN A 230 9.98 4.11 3.09
N ILE A 231 9.64 5.31 2.62
CA ILE A 231 8.44 6.02 3.00
C ILE A 231 7.70 6.40 1.73
N THR A 232 6.53 5.82 1.51
CA THR A 232 5.71 6.14 0.33
C THR A 232 4.30 6.52 0.74
N ALA A 233 3.78 7.59 0.14
CA ALA A 233 2.42 8.05 0.28
C ALA A 233 1.79 8.32 -1.09
N VAL A 234 0.60 7.78 -1.30
CA VAL A 234 -0.26 8.05 -2.46
C VAL A 234 -1.57 8.64 -1.94
N LEU A 235 -1.91 9.84 -2.38
CA LEU A 235 -3.16 10.52 -2.04
C LEU A 235 -4.07 10.55 -3.27
N VAL A 236 -5.34 10.18 -3.04
CA VAL A 236 -6.40 10.20 -4.07
C VAL A 236 -7.59 10.94 -3.50
N ARG A 237 -7.98 12.07 -4.12
CA ARG A 237 -9.03 12.97 -3.65
C ARG A 237 -10.18 13.04 -4.63
N LYS A 238 -11.40 12.86 -4.12
CA LYS A 238 -12.62 13.26 -4.83
C LYS A 238 -12.88 14.73 -4.53
N ALA A 239 -12.77 15.56 -5.57
CA ALA A 239 -13.24 16.94 -5.48
C ALA A 239 -14.77 16.95 -5.37
N SER A 240 -15.32 17.90 -4.63
CA SER A 240 -16.76 18.12 -4.50
C SER A 240 -17.39 18.66 -5.79
#